data_6810253f475f6e310b0e2ed1a52e18b9
#
_entry.id   6810253f475f6e310b0e2ed1a52e18b9
#
_cell.length_a   1.000
_cell.length_b   1.000
_cell.length_c   1.000
_cell.angle_alpha   90.00
_cell.angle_beta   90.00
_cell.angle_gamma   90.00
#
_symmetry.space_group_name_H-M   'P 1'
#
loop_
_entity.id
_entity.type
_entity.pdbx_description
1 polymer ?
#
loop_
_entity_poly.entity_id
_entity_poly.type
_entity_poly.pdbx_seq_one_letter_code
_entity_poly.pdbx_strand_id
1 'polypeptide(L)'
;VLDAEPASDVVLTVTSSDTGEATVTSTLTFTPANWDTPQTVTITGVDDNIIDGSISSTITVSVNDGSSDNDFDAVADQTVTATTTDDDVAGFTIAESGGSTSVAETGTTDTFTVVLNAQPSSDVVFTISSSDTGEATVTSTLTFTNANWDTPQNVTVTGVDDDIIDGTISSTITVSINDGSSNDSFDAVADQTVTATTTDDDVAGFTIAESG
;
A
#
# COMPACT_ATOMS: atom_id res chain seq x y z
N VAL A 1 13.19 -25.19 -29.35
CA VAL A 1 13.96 -26.03 -30.34
C VAL A 1 14.71 -25.13 -31.27
N LEU A 2 15.76 -25.61 -31.91
CA LEU A 2 16.42 -24.95 -33.03
C LEU A 2 15.79 -25.42 -34.34
N ASP A 3 15.95 -24.61 -35.39
CA ASP A 3 15.43 -24.95 -36.74
C ASP A 3 16.41 -25.84 -37.55
N ALA A 4 17.66 -25.95 -37.10
CA ALA A 4 18.71 -26.79 -37.71
C ALA A 4 19.63 -27.39 -36.65
N GLU A 5 20.23 -28.54 -36.99
CA GLU A 5 21.23 -29.19 -36.13
C GLU A 5 22.53 -28.39 -36.08
N PRO A 6 22.98 -27.93 -34.88
CA PRO A 6 24.25 -27.23 -34.74
C PRO A 6 25.43 -28.16 -34.75
N ALA A 7 26.62 -27.70 -35.17
CA ALA A 7 27.87 -28.47 -35.11
C ALA A 7 28.46 -28.49 -33.68
N SER A 8 28.13 -27.50 -32.84
CA SER A 8 28.47 -27.41 -31.41
C SER A 8 27.29 -26.86 -30.63
N ASP A 9 27.44 -26.73 -29.32
CA ASP A 9 26.35 -26.24 -28.46
C ASP A 9 25.90 -24.82 -28.84
N VAL A 10 24.58 -24.58 -28.71
CA VAL A 10 23.96 -23.26 -28.83
C VAL A 10 23.35 -22.90 -27.47
N VAL A 11 23.83 -21.83 -26.87
CA VAL A 11 23.35 -21.31 -25.59
C VAL A 11 22.42 -20.11 -25.84
N LEU A 12 21.19 -20.24 -25.43
CA LEU A 12 20.24 -19.10 -25.43
C LEU A 12 20.21 -18.43 -24.07
N THR A 13 20.25 -17.12 -24.08
CA THR A 13 19.99 -16.27 -22.91
C THR A 13 18.54 -15.81 -22.95
N VAL A 14 17.84 -15.92 -21.82
CA VAL A 14 16.46 -15.45 -21.66
C VAL A 14 16.44 -14.38 -20.60
N THR A 15 15.84 -13.22 -20.92
CA THR A 15 15.78 -12.06 -20.03
C THR A 15 14.37 -11.52 -19.96
N SER A 16 13.99 -10.95 -18.80
CA SER A 16 12.80 -10.14 -18.63
C SER A 16 13.17 -8.66 -18.68
N SER A 17 12.34 -7.83 -19.31
CA SER A 17 12.48 -6.38 -19.30
C SER A 17 12.18 -5.78 -17.92
N ASP A 18 11.41 -6.49 -17.10
CA ASP A 18 11.08 -6.11 -15.74
C ASP A 18 11.13 -7.31 -14.81
N THR A 19 12.17 -7.38 -13.99
CA THR A 19 12.36 -8.46 -13.03
C THR A 19 11.64 -8.23 -11.71
N GLY A 20 11.10 -7.05 -11.49
CA GLY A 20 10.18 -6.75 -10.39
C GLY A 20 8.82 -7.39 -10.62
N GLU A 21 8.44 -7.57 -11.89
CA GLU A 21 7.14 -8.11 -12.30
C GLU A 21 7.21 -9.59 -12.70
N ALA A 22 8.23 -9.95 -13.49
CA ALA A 22 8.36 -11.31 -14.01
C ALA A 22 9.81 -11.77 -14.06
N THR A 23 10.07 -12.91 -13.45
CA THR A 23 11.36 -13.60 -13.54
C THR A 23 11.27 -14.77 -14.53
N VAL A 24 12.43 -15.18 -15.09
CA VAL A 24 12.49 -16.21 -16.13
C VAL A 24 13.62 -17.19 -15.88
N THR A 25 13.50 -18.41 -16.45
CA THR A 25 14.64 -19.30 -16.66
C THR A 25 15.67 -18.58 -17.53
N SER A 26 16.87 -18.37 -17.03
CA SER A 26 17.85 -17.45 -17.63
C SER A 26 18.61 -18.02 -18.84
N THR A 27 18.74 -19.34 -18.95
CA THR A 27 19.51 -19.96 -20.01
C THR A 27 18.92 -21.32 -20.47
N LEU A 28 19.04 -21.59 -21.77
CA LEU A 28 18.80 -22.90 -22.36
C LEU A 28 20.03 -23.31 -23.15
N THR A 29 20.38 -24.60 -23.15
CA THR A 29 21.49 -25.12 -23.95
C THR A 29 20.99 -26.23 -24.87
N PHE A 30 21.15 -26.00 -26.16
CA PHE A 30 20.91 -27.01 -27.18
C PHE A 30 22.23 -27.60 -27.68
N THR A 31 22.30 -28.88 -27.75
CA THR A 31 23.44 -29.63 -28.25
C THR A 31 23.10 -30.31 -29.59
N PRO A 32 24.08 -30.81 -30.36
CA PRO A 32 23.79 -31.62 -31.56
C PRO A 32 22.88 -32.84 -31.31
N ALA A 33 22.80 -33.30 -30.05
CA ALA A 33 21.99 -34.48 -29.71
C ALA A 33 20.54 -34.13 -29.26
N ASN A 34 20.23 -32.87 -28.93
CA ASN A 34 18.92 -32.46 -28.39
C ASN A 34 18.33 -31.21 -29.05
N TRP A 35 18.89 -30.71 -30.13
CA TRP A 35 18.54 -29.48 -30.79
C TRP A 35 17.06 -29.40 -31.20
N ASP A 36 16.44 -30.51 -31.55
CA ASP A 36 15.05 -30.67 -31.97
C ASP A 36 14.11 -31.04 -30.80
N THR A 37 14.65 -31.15 -29.58
CA THR A 37 13.87 -31.49 -28.39
C THR A 37 13.42 -30.19 -27.70
N PRO A 38 12.09 -29.95 -27.52
CA PRO A 38 11.59 -28.76 -26.85
C PRO A 38 12.14 -28.60 -25.44
N GLN A 39 12.69 -27.42 -25.16
CA GLN A 39 13.05 -26.99 -23.79
C GLN A 39 12.07 -25.92 -23.30
N THR A 40 11.73 -25.98 -22.02
CA THR A 40 10.76 -25.10 -21.40
C THR A 40 11.42 -23.88 -20.78
N VAL A 41 10.92 -22.69 -21.09
CA VAL A 41 11.17 -21.47 -20.33
C VAL A 41 10.04 -21.32 -19.33
N THR A 42 10.37 -21.23 -18.07
CA THR A 42 9.40 -20.90 -17.01
C THR A 42 9.44 -19.41 -16.78
N ILE A 43 8.27 -18.79 -16.81
CA ILE A 43 8.06 -17.39 -16.43
C ILE A 43 7.28 -17.41 -15.10
N THR A 44 7.76 -16.68 -14.12
CA THR A 44 7.14 -16.61 -12.78
C THR A 44 6.83 -15.15 -12.47
N GLY A 45 5.58 -14.84 -12.15
CA GLY A 45 5.16 -13.53 -11.62
C GLY A 45 5.85 -13.25 -10.29
N VAL A 46 6.16 -12.02 -10.04
CA VAL A 46 6.71 -11.51 -8.77
C VAL A 46 5.63 -10.73 -8.07
N ASP A 47 5.41 -11.06 -6.81
CA ASP A 47 4.49 -10.39 -5.92
C ASP A 47 5.17 -9.19 -5.27
N ASP A 48 4.50 -8.04 -5.23
CA ASP A 48 4.93 -6.88 -4.45
C ASP A 48 3.75 -6.33 -3.64
N ASN A 49 3.75 -5.09 -3.21
CA ASN A 49 2.64 -4.49 -2.45
C ASN A 49 2.15 -3.19 -3.11
N ILE A 50 2.54 -2.93 -4.37
CA ILE A 50 2.24 -1.68 -5.07
C ILE A 50 0.96 -1.86 -5.88
N ILE A 51 0.00 -0.96 -5.68
CA ILE A 51 -1.19 -0.91 -6.52
C ILE A 51 -0.81 -0.25 -7.85
N ASP A 52 -0.45 -1.04 -8.85
CA ASP A 52 -0.03 -0.57 -10.17
C ASP A 52 -0.78 -1.22 -11.35
N GLY A 53 -1.68 -2.17 -11.03
CA GLY A 53 -2.52 -2.86 -11.98
C GLY A 53 -1.75 -3.93 -12.75
N SER A 54 -2.24 -4.29 -13.94
CA SER A 54 -1.60 -5.34 -14.73
C SER A 54 -0.42 -4.81 -15.53
N ILE A 55 0.76 -5.30 -15.25
CA ILE A 55 2.02 -4.90 -15.92
C ILE A 55 2.42 -5.93 -16.97
N SER A 56 2.94 -5.44 -18.09
CA SER A 56 3.42 -6.27 -19.19
C SER A 56 4.93 -6.20 -19.33
N SER A 57 5.57 -7.37 -19.18
CA SER A 57 7.01 -7.55 -19.36
C SER A 57 7.33 -8.19 -20.69
N THR A 58 8.37 -7.72 -21.38
CA THR A 58 8.89 -8.36 -22.58
C THR A 58 9.95 -9.39 -22.18
N ILE A 59 9.71 -10.64 -22.52
CA ILE A 59 10.69 -11.73 -22.35
C ILE A 59 11.44 -11.87 -23.67
N THR A 60 12.76 -11.65 -23.65
CA THR A 60 13.63 -11.75 -24.82
C THR A 60 14.46 -13.02 -24.74
N VAL A 61 14.49 -13.76 -25.85
CA VAL A 61 15.34 -14.92 -26.07
C VAL A 61 16.36 -14.56 -27.13
N SER A 62 17.65 -14.58 -26.79
CA SER A 62 18.76 -14.25 -27.66
C SER A 62 19.82 -15.36 -27.68
N VAL A 63 20.57 -15.46 -28.75
CA VAL A 63 21.74 -16.33 -28.82
C VAL A 63 22.88 -15.69 -28.02
N ASN A 64 23.57 -16.48 -27.18
CA ASN A 64 24.79 -16.03 -26.54
C ASN A 64 25.98 -16.38 -27.46
N ASP A 65 26.34 -15.43 -28.34
CA ASP A 65 27.37 -15.65 -29.40
C ASP A 65 28.69 -16.16 -28.84
N GLY A 66 29.14 -15.66 -27.70
CA GLY A 66 30.39 -16.05 -27.07
C GLY A 66 30.43 -17.52 -26.55
N SER A 67 29.28 -18.19 -26.54
CA SER A 67 29.13 -19.56 -25.99
C SER A 67 28.38 -20.49 -26.94
N SER A 68 28.11 -20.03 -28.16
CA SER A 68 27.28 -20.72 -29.14
C SER A 68 28.04 -21.08 -30.41
N ASP A 69 27.47 -21.97 -31.20
CA ASP A 69 27.90 -22.26 -32.57
C ASP A 69 27.82 -20.99 -33.43
N ASN A 70 28.90 -20.59 -34.06
CA ASN A 70 29.00 -19.31 -34.80
C ASN A 70 27.99 -19.19 -35.97
N ASP A 71 27.47 -20.30 -36.47
CA ASP A 71 26.45 -20.30 -37.53
C ASP A 71 25.11 -19.76 -37.03
N PHE A 72 24.93 -19.65 -35.70
CA PHE A 72 23.75 -19.10 -35.04
C PHE A 72 23.89 -17.66 -34.58
N ASP A 73 25.07 -17.05 -34.62
CA ASP A 73 25.34 -15.67 -34.13
C ASP A 73 24.45 -14.61 -34.80
N ALA A 74 24.03 -14.85 -36.06
CA ALA A 74 23.18 -13.90 -36.79
C ALA A 74 21.66 -14.12 -36.59
N VAL A 75 21.26 -15.05 -35.72
CA VAL A 75 19.86 -15.33 -35.44
C VAL A 75 19.26 -14.15 -34.65
N ALA A 76 18.19 -13.59 -35.17
CA ALA A 76 17.53 -12.44 -34.52
C ALA A 76 16.84 -12.87 -33.21
N ASP A 77 16.89 -11.99 -32.22
CA ASP A 77 16.19 -12.15 -30.94
C ASP A 77 14.70 -12.40 -31.16
N GLN A 78 14.13 -13.25 -30.32
CA GLN A 78 12.70 -13.54 -30.28
C GLN A 78 12.13 -12.99 -28.99
N THR A 79 10.88 -12.52 -29.02
CA THR A 79 10.23 -11.96 -27.85
C THR A 79 8.86 -12.57 -27.57
N VAL A 80 8.51 -12.66 -26.30
CA VAL A 80 7.19 -13.06 -25.80
C VAL A 80 6.77 -12.01 -24.77
N THR A 81 5.49 -11.64 -24.76
CA THR A 81 4.93 -10.77 -23.70
C THR A 81 4.39 -11.63 -22.58
N ALA A 82 4.83 -11.35 -21.36
CA ALA A 82 4.22 -11.85 -20.12
C ALA A 82 3.42 -10.71 -19.48
N THR A 83 2.29 -11.03 -18.85
CA THR A 83 1.49 -10.09 -18.09
C THR A 83 1.37 -10.59 -16.66
N THR A 84 1.80 -9.77 -15.70
CA THR A 84 1.59 -9.97 -14.26
C THR A 84 0.33 -9.22 -13.86
N THR A 85 -0.55 -9.86 -13.11
CA THR A 85 -1.76 -9.23 -12.57
C THR A 85 -1.52 -8.85 -11.13
N ASP A 86 -1.86 -7.61 -10.80
CA ASP A 86 -1.82 -7.05 -9.46
C ASP A 86 -2.99 -7.62 -8.63
N ASP A 87 -2.75 -8.02 -7.39
CA ASP A 87 -3.76 -8.48 -6.43
C ASP A 87 -3.85 -7.57 -5.18
N ASP A 88 -3.13 -6.46 -5.16
CA ASP A 88 -3.20 -5.46 -4.12
C ASP A 88 -4.46 -4.59 -4.20
N VAL A 89 -5.01 -4.25 -3.04
CA VAL A 89 -6.25 -3.49 -2.93
C VAL A 89 -6.06 -2.28 -2.02
N ALA A 90 -6.39 -1.10 -2.54
CA ALA A 90 -6.39 0.12 -1.76
C ALA A 90 -7.33 0.05 -0.55
N GLY A 91 -6.83 0.51 0.59
CA GLY A 91 -7.57 0.54 1.83
C GLY A 91 -6.71 1.04 2.99
N PHE A 92 -7.34 1.16 4.15
CA PHE A 92 -6.64 1.46 5.40
C PHE A 92 -7.30 0.77 6.58
N THR A 93 -6.53 0.58 7.64
CA THR A 93 -6.99 -0.03 8.89
C THR A 93 -6.85 0.97 10.02
N ILE A 94 -7.87 1.04 10.88
CA ILE A 94 -7.86 1.81 12.13
C ILE A 94 -7.74 0.85 13.31
N ALA A 95 -6.90 1.19 14.28
CA ALA A 95 -6.78 0.45 15.53
C ALA A 95 -6.84 1.43 16.73
N GLU A 96 -7.85 1.27 17.56
CA GLU A 96 -8.03 2.08 18.77
C GLU A 96 -7.12 1.60 19.92
N SER A 97 -6.51 2.55 20.60
CA SER A 97 -5.76 2.31 21.85
C SER A 97 -6.71 1.73 22.91
N GLY A 98 -6.36 0.57 23.48
CA GLY A 98 -7.21 -0.08 24.47
C GLY A 98 -8.57 -0.60 23.96
N GLY A 99 -8.85 -0.49 22.65
CA GLY A 99 -10.09 -0.99 22.02
C GLY A 99 -11.28 -0.04 22.11
N SER A 100 -11.08 1.20 22.54
CA SER A 100 -12.07 2.28 22.54
C SER A 100 -11.37 3.63 22.68
N THR A 101 -11.96 4.69 22.15
CA THR A 101 -11.46 6.06 22.26
C THR A 101 -12.27 6.82 23.30
N SER A 102 -11.62 7.23 24.42
CA SER A 102 -12.28 7.91 25.54
C SER A 102 -11.42 9.03 26.09
N VAL A 103 -12.01 10.20 26.23
CA VAL A 103 -11.38 11.42 26.76
C VAL A 103 -12.29 12.05 27.83
N ALA A 104 -11.81 13.08 28.50
CA ALA A 104 -12.58 13.87 29.45
C ALA A 104 -12.40 15.36 29.17
N GLU A 105 -13.36 16.17 29.58
CA GLU A 105 -13.36 17.66 29.46
C GLU A 105 -12.16 18.30 30.15
N THR A 106 -11.58 17.61 31.14
CA THR A 106 -10.32 18.05 31.77
C THR A 106 -9.14 18.13 30.78
N GLY A 107 -9.33 17.91 29.48
CA GLY A 107 -8.31 17.98 28.43
C GLY A 107 -7.46 16.71 28.31
N THR A 108 -7.99 15.56 28.76
CA THR A 108 -7.28 14.29 28.56
C THR A 108 -7.22 13.90 27.09
N THR A 109 -6.25 13.08 26.74
CA THR A 109 -6.06 12.61 25.36
C THR A 109 -6.13 11.10 25.27
N ASP A 110 -6.64 10.61 24.14
CA ASP A 110 -6.54 9.21 23.73
C ASP A 110 -6.09 9.14 22.26
N THR A 111 -5.72 7.96 21.79
CA THR A 111 -5.18 7.80 20.45
C THR A 111 -5.75 6.56 19.74
N PHE A 112 -5.85 6.66 18.44
CA PHE A 112 -5.95 5.51 17.55
C PHE A 112 -4.90 5.62 16.44
N THR A 113 -4.62 4.54 15.75
CA THR A 113 -3.69 4.52 14.64
C THR A 113 -4.39 4.28 13.32
N VAL A 114 -3.81 4.81 12.26
CA VAL A 114 -4.18 4.56 10.87
C VAL A 114 -2.97 3.96 10.15
N VAL A 115 -3.17 2.99 9.28
CA VAL A 115 -2.13 2.39 8.41
C VAL A 115 -2.77 1.99 7.09
N LEU A 116 -2.04 2.13 5.96
CA LEU A 116 -2.53 1.68 4.66
C LEU A 116 -2.43 0.16 4.54
N ASN A 117 -3.27 -0.44 3.69
CA ASN A 117 -3.29 -1.88 3.43
C ASN A 117 -2.39 -2.28 2.26
N ALA A 118 -2.03 -1.32 1.39
CA ALA A 118 -1.15 -1.53 0.24
C ALA A 118 -0.29 -0.29 -0.01
N GLN A 119 0.82 -0.46 -0.72
CA GLN A 119 1.79 0.59 -0.99
C GLN A 119 1.28 1.54 -2.08
N PRO A 120 1.18 2.85 -1.80
CA PRO A 120 0.80 3.82 -2.81
C PRO A 120 1.99 4.18 -3.71
N SER A 121 1.75 4.46 -4.98
CA SER A 121 2.77 4.96 -5.90
C SER A 121 3.09 6.45 -5.71
N SER A 122 2.21 7.20 -5.02
CA SER A 122 2.39 8.59 -4.58
C SER A 122 1.71 8.79 -3.23
N ASP A 123 1.86 9.98 -2.62
CA ASP A 123 1.34 10.24 -1.28
C ASP A 123 -0.18 10.02 -1.17
N VAL A 124 -0.63 9.55 -0.01
CA VAL A 124 -2.04 9.47 0.40
C VAL A 124 -2.23 10.37 1.61
N VAL A 125 -3.08 11.37 1.47
CA VAL A 125 -3.37 12.39 2.48
C VAL A 125 -4.75 12.15 3.09
N PHE A 126 -4.80 12.01 4.40
CA PHE A 126 -6.05 11.89 5.14
C PHE A 126 -6.49 13.24 5.69
N THR A 127 -7.80 13.45 5.66
CA THR A 127 -8.51 14.49 6.44
C THR A 127 -9.29 13.81 7.56
N ILE A 128 -9.08 14.26 8.78
CA ILE A 128 -9.72 13.70 9.96
C ILE A 128 -10.50 14.81 10.66
N SER A 129 -11.76 14.55 10.97
CA SER A 129 -12.67 15.53 11.55
C SER A 129 -13.49 14.94 12.69
N SER A 130 -13.83 15.76 13.67
CA SER A 130 -14.80 15.46 14.71
C SER A 130 -16.17 16.04 14.33
N SER A 131 -17.23 15.30 14.61
CA SER A 131 -18.62 15.79 14.46
C SER A 131 -18.99 16.85 15.49
N ASP A 132 -18.28 16.86 16.60
CA ASP A 132 -18.45 17.85 17.67
C ASP A 132 -17.09 18.30 18.21
N THR A 133 -16.65 19.48 17.80
CA THR A 133 -15.38 20.08 18.23
C THR A 133 -15.49 20.82 19.56
N GLY A 134 -16.68 20.98 20.10
CA GLY A 134 -16.92 21.45 21.44
C GLY A 134 -16.60 20.38 22.48
N GLU A 135 -16.74 19.11 22.11
CA GLU A 135 -16.50 17.95 22.97
C GLU A 135 -15.13 17.32 22.76
N ALA A 136 -14.75 17.11 21.51
CA ALA A 136 -13.49 16.47 21.16
C ALA A 136 -12.87 17.05 19.90
N THR A 137 -11.59 17.41 20.00
CA THR A 137 -10.75 17.79 18.86
C THR A 137 -9.82 16.68 18.47
N VAL A 138 -9.34 16.69 17.21
CA VAL A 138 -8.51 15.62 16.66
C VAL A 138 -7.32 16.14 15.85
N THR A 139 -6.29 15.33 15.71
CA THR A 139 -5.27 15.51 14.64
C THR A 139 -5.99 15.57 13.30
N SER A 140 -5.86 16.68 12.56
CA SER A 140 -6.70 16.94 11.37
C SER A 140 -6.20 16.30 10.09
N THR A 141 -4.92 15.91 10.00
CA THR A 141 -4.33 15.34 8.78
C THR A 141 -3.26 14.30 9.09
N LEU A 142 -3.15 13.28 8.23
CA LEU A 142 -2.02 12.38 8.13
C LEU A 142 -1.55 12.33 6.68
N THR A 143 -0.29 11.98 6.47
CA THR A 143 0.25 11.74 5.12
C THR A 143 1.05 10.44 5.13
N PHE A 144 0.68 9.54 4.25
CA PHE A 144 1.43 8.32 3.96
C PHE A 144 2.13 8.47 2.62
N THR A 145 3.36 8.00 2.57
CA THR A 145 4.21 7.96 1.37
C THR A 145 4.49 6.51 1.01
N ASN A 146 5.08 6.26 -0.15
CA ASN A 146 5.53 4.92 -0.53
C ASN A 146 6.59 4.32 0.42
N ALA A 147 7.18 5.12 1.31
CA ALA A 147 8.23 4.68 2.24
C ALA A 147 7.73 4.41 3.67
N ASN A 148 6.52 4.88 4.03
CA ASN A 148 5.97 4.75 5.39
C ASN A 148 4.52 4.23 5.43
N TRP A 149 4.01 3.75 4.31
CA TRP A 149 2.62 3.32 4.14
C TRP A 149 2.19 2.22 5.14
N ASP A 150 3.10 1.33 5.49
CA ASP A 150 2.93 0.19 6.40
C ASP A 150 3.24 0.54 7.87
N THR A 151 3.62 1.80 8.14
CA THR A 151 3.93 2.27 9.49
C THR A 151 2.72 2.96 10.11
N PRO A 152 2.07 2.40 11.16
CA PRO A 152 0.93 3.03 11.81
C PRO A 152 1.23 4.45 12.28
N GLN A 153 0.38 5.41 11.90
CA GLN A 153 0.46 6.80 12.35
C GLN A 153 -0.63 7.09 13.38
N ASN A 154 -0.29 7.86 14.42
CA ASN A 154 -1.21 8.20 15.50
C ASN A 154 -2.13 9.36 15.13
N VAL A 155 -3.40 9.20 15.43
CA VAL A 155 -4.39 10.28 15.56
C VAL A 155 -4.62 10.49 17.03
N THR A 156 -4.41 11.71 17.50
CA THR A 156 -4.71 12.09 18.90
C THR A 156 -6.08 12.72 18.96
N VAL A 157 -6.91 12.23 19.86
CA VAL A 157 -8.20 12.81 20.25
C VAL A 157 -7.98 13.51 21.59
N THR A 158 -8.49 14.74 21.73
CA THR A 158 -8.36 15.55 22.93
C THR A 158 -9.73 16.02 23.36
N GLY A 159 -10.13 15.76 24.61
CA GLY A 159 -11.34 16.29 25.21
C GLY A 159 -11.28 17.81 25.32
N VAL A 160 -12.40 18.45 25.13
CA VAL A 160 -12.55 19.91 25.23
C VAL A 160 -13.40 20.24 26.45
N ASP A 161 -12.91 21.18 27.25
CA ASP A 161 -13.54 21.67 28.46
C ASP A 161 -14.64 22.67 28.10
N ASP A 162 -15.82 22.55 28.72
CA ASP A 162 -16.85 23.61 28.73
C ASP A 162 -17.42 23.77 30.17
N ASP A 163 -18.48 24.50 30.38
CA ASP A 163 -19.10 24.74 31.69
C ASP A 163 -20.54 24.16 31.73
N ILE A 164 -20.89 23.22 30.85
CA ILE A 164 -22.24 22.67 30.71
C ILE A 164 -22.30 21.27 31.36
N ILE A 165 -23.20 21.09 32.30
CA ILE A 165 -23.45 19.77 32.87
C ILE A 165 -24.31 18.96 31.89
N ASP A 166 -23.74 18.24 31.00
CA ASP A 166 -24.43 17.44 29.96
C ASP A 166 -24.14 15.94 30.01
N GLY A 167 -23.21 15.54 30.87
CA GLY A 167 -22.82 14.14 31.08
C GLY A 167 -21.87 13.64 30.01
N THR A 168 -21.90 12.35 29.72
CA THR A 168 -20.99 11.75 28.73
C THR A 168 -21.53 11.91 27.32
N ILE A 169 -20.81 12.63 26.47
CA ILE A 169 -21.15 12.87 25.07
C ILE A 169 -20.34 11.97 24.14
N SER A 170 -20.92 11.61 23.00
CA SER A 170 -20.28 10.81 21.98
C SER A 170 -20.12 11.60 20.68
N SER A 171 -18.88 11.75 20.23
CA SER A 171 -18.53 12.38 18.96
C SER A 171 -18.11 11.33 17.93
N THR A 172 -18.51 11.51 16.69
CA THR A 172 -18.03 10.70 15.58
C THR A 172 -16.78 11.33 14.97
N ILE A 173 -15.67 10.61 15.01
CA ILE A 173 -14.44 10.99 14.32
C ILE A 173 -14.46 10.32 12.94
N THR A 174 -14.48 11.12 11.88
CA THR A 174 -14.44 10.63 10.50
C THR A 174 -13.01 10.69 9.97
N VAL A 175 -12.52 9.59 9.42
CA VAL A 175 -11.23 9.45 8.76
C VAL A 175 -11.51 9.24 7.28
N SER A 176 -11.16 10.22 6.45
CA SER A 176 -11.40 10.22 5.00
C SER A 176 -10.13 10.51 4.22
N ILE A 177 -10.03 9.99 3.00
CA ILE A 177 -8.95 10.31 2.08
C ILE A 177 -9.29 11.64 1.39
N ASN A 178 -8.27 12.49 1.23
CA ASN A 178 -8.37 13.73 0.46
C ASN A 178 -7.98 13.44 -0.99
N ASP A 179 -8.96 13.05 -1.82
CA ASP A 179 -8.78 12.62 -3.22
C ASP A 179 -7.95 13.62 -4.04
N GLY A 180 -8.20 14.92 -3.87
CA GLY A 180 -7.48 15.96 -4.64
C GLY A 180 -5.98 16.10 -4.29
N SER A 181 -5.49 15.38 -3.29
CA SER A 181 -4.10 15.43 -2.81
C SER A 181 -3.51 14.04 -2.60
N SER A 182 -4.21 12.99 -3.02
CA SER A 182 -3.86 11.59 -2.79
C SER A 182 -3.61 10.84 -4.09
N ASN A 183 -3.04 9.65 -3.98
CA ASN A 183 -2.92 8.70 -5.07
C ASN A 183 -4.31 8.26 -5.57
N ASP A 184 -4.57 8.39 -6.87
CA ASP A 184 -5.88 8.12 -7.50
C ASP A 184 -6.39 6.69 -7.24
N SER A 185 -5.49 5.72 -6.98
CA SER A 185 -5.89 4.34 -6.65
C SER A 185 -6.64 4.26 -5.31
N PHE A 186 -6.52 5.26 -4.44
CA PHE A 186 -7.15 5.34 -3.14
C PHE A 186 -8.45 6.16 -3.12
N ASP A 187 -8.80 6.87 -4.20
CA ASP A 187 -9.97 7.78 -4.25
C ASP A 187 -11.31 7.06 -3.98
N ALA A 188 -11.40 5.77 -4.30
CA ALA A 188 -12.62 4.99 -4.09
C ALA A 188 -12.72 4.34 -2.70
N VAL A 189 -11.71 4.55 -1.84
CA VAL A 189 -11.70 3.97 -0.48
C VAL A 189 -12.71 4.68 0.39
N ALA A 190 -13.62 3.92 0.99
CA ALA A 190 -14.69 4.47 1.83
C ALA A 190 -14.14 5.05 3.14
N ASP A 191 -14.76 6.14 3.59
CA ASP A 191 -14.52 6.73 4.90
C ASP A 191 -14.75 5.69 6.01
N GLN A 192 -13.93 5.77 7.06
CA GLN A 192 -14.13 5.01 8.28
C GLN A 192 -14.34 5.95 9.46
N THR A 193 -14.98 5.45 10.51
CA THR A 193 -15.32 6.26 11.69
C THR A 193 -14.88 5.59 12.98
N VAL A 194 -14.49 6.42 13.94
CA VAL A 194 -14.24 6.06 15.34
C VAL A 194 -15.23 6.83 16.21
N THR A 195 -15.77 6.18 17.24
CA THR A 195 -16.60 6.87 18.23
C THR A 195 -15.72 7.30 19.40
N ALA A 196 -15.57 8.59 19.62
CA ALA A 196 -14.94 9.14 20.82
C ALA A 196 -16.02 9.46 21.85
N THR A 197 -15.74 9.14 23.12
CA THR A 197 -16.60 9.52 24.26
C THR A 197 -15.87 10.54 25.11
N THR A 198 -16.53 11.66 25.41
CA THR A 198 -16.05 12.71 26.32
C THR A 198 -16.84 12.63 27.63
N THR A 199 -16.15 12.55 28.74
CA THR A 199 -16.78 12.57 30.07
C THR A 199 -16.76 13.97 30.64
N ASP A 200 -17.94 14.44 31.06
CA ASP A 200 -18.19 15.69 31.74
C ASP A 200 -17.57 15.72 33.16
N ASP A 201 -16.94 16.80 33.56
CA ASP A 201 -16.38 17.01 34.89
C ASP A 201 -17.06 18.18 35.67
N ASP A 202 -18.11 18.76 35.09
CA ASP A 202 -18.89 19.81 35.70
C ASP A 202 -19.86 19.30 36.78
N VAL A 203 -20.01 20.09 37.82
CA VAL A 203 -20.86 19.78 38.95
C VAL A 203 -21.73 20.95 39.32
N ALA A 204 -23.04 20.73 39.39
CA ALA A 204 -23.99 21.77 39.83
C ALA A 204 -23.64 22.30 41.23
N GLY A 205 -23.54 23.61 41.35
CA GLY A 205 -23.25 24.27 42.61
C GLY A 205 -23.52 25.75 42.60
N PHE A 206 -23.44 26.38 43.76
CA PHE A 206 -23.49 27.85 43.89
C PHE A 206 -22.61 28.29 45.07
N THR A 207 -22.06 29.49 44.98
CA THR A 207 -21.26 30.09 46.03
C THR A 207 -22.01 31.29 46.63
N ILE A 208 -22.05 31.35 47.94
CA ILE A 208 -22.58 32.53 48.68
C ILE A 208 -21.39 33.41 49.06
N ALA A 209 -21.40 34.65 48.61
CA ALA A 209 -20.45 35.70 49.07
C ALA A 209 -21.13 36.61 50.09
N GLU A 210 -20.59 36.68 51.29
CA GLU A 210 -21.04 37.70 52.30
C GLU A 210 -20.36 39.02 52.02
N SER A 211 -21.16 40.10 51.89
CA SER A 211 -20.65 41.46 51.83
C SER A 211 -20.49 42.02 53.23
N GLY A 212 -19.23 42.25 53.66
CA GLY A 212 -18.93 42.95 54.92
C GLY A 212 -19.19 44.47 54.89
#